data_40edcb862a5962ccd91666ea41ed4fd1
#
_entry.id   40edcb862a5962ccd91666ea41ed4fd1
#
_cell.length_a   1.000
_cell.length_b   1.000
_cell.length_c   1.000
_cell.angle_alpha   90.00
_cell.angle_beta   90.00
_cell.angle_gamma   90.00
#
_symmetry.space_group_name_H-M   'P 1'
#
loop_
_entity.id
_entity.type
_entity.pdbx_description
1 polymer ?
#
loop_
_entity_poly.entity_id
_entity_poly.type
_entity_poly.pdbx_seq_one_letter_code
_entity_poly.pdbx_strand_id
1 'polypeptide(L)'
;MANYFSSNFILGILGGGQLGKMMGYETRKFDIKTHVLDPSAEAPFRISCDYFEQGDLMDFDTVYNFGKKVDVLTFEIEGVNVEALEKLESEGKKVYPSAKTLRNIQDKGVQKQFYKKHGIPTAPFLVFKDKFEATEAIVRKDITLPFVWKSCTGGYDGKGVSVIRAEEDMIPLAEGACIAEKLIPFKNELAVIVARNVSGDVKTYPVVEMEFHPEANQVEYVICPARISEEVATKAREIAVKVSEAFEHVGLLAVELFQTEEDEIIVNEVAPRPHNSGHYSIEASYCNQFEQHIRAILDLPLGNTDSKVGGIMVNLVGAEGHTGNVHYENIEEILKMDGVTPHIYGKKQTRPFRKMGHVTIVNKDINKARAVAEKVKNSIKVTSK
;
A
#
# COMPACT_ATOMS: atom_id res chain seq x y z
N MET A 1 28.37 -8.80 -10.77
CA MET A 1 26.93 -8.50 -10.64
C MET A 1 26.16 -9.75 -11.05
N ALA A 2 25.12 -10.12 -10.31
CA ALA A 2 24.26 -11.23 -10.70
C ALA A 2 23.56 -10.87 -12.03
N ASN A 3 23.45 -11.81 -12.95
CA ASN A 3 22.71 -11.60 -14.19
C ASN A 3 21.24 -11.96 -13.95
N TYR A 4 20.42 -10.98 -13.57
CA TYR A 4 19.00 -11.17 -13.29
C TYR A 4 18.16 -11.48 -14.54
N PHE A 5 18.71 -11.26 -15.72
CA PHE A 5 18.10 -11.58 -17.02
C PHE A 5 18.49 -12.98 -17.52
N SER A 6 19.04 -13.81 -16.63
CA SER A 6 19.42 -15.19 -16.94
C SER A 6 18.21 -16.11 -16.82
N SER A 7 18.16 -17.14 -17.68
CA SER A 7 17.09 -18.14 -17.68
C SER A 7 16.94 -18.94 -16.37
N ASN A 8 17.96 -18.89 -15.50
CA ASN A 8 17.97 -19.61 -14.24
C ASN A 8 17.57 -18.76 -13.04
N PHE A 9 17.42 -17.43 -13.20
CA PHE A 9 17.02 -16.54 -12.11
C PHE A 9 15.52 -16.64 -11.86
N ILE A 10 15.13 -16.74 -10.57
CA ILE A 10 13.72 -16.81 -10.12
C ILE A 10 13.49 -15.78 -9.03
N LEU A 11 12.54 -14.87 -9.28
CA LEU A 11 12.03 -13.95 -8.28
C LEU A 11 10.86 -14.60 -7.53
N GLY A 12 11.01 -14.77 -6.21
CA GLY A 12 9.96 -15.22 -5.31
C GLY A 12 9.08 -14.07 -4.86
N ILE A 13 7.76 -14.28 -4.86
CA ILE A 13 6.79 -13.27 -4.42
C ILE A 13 5.82 -13.92 -3.44
N LEU A 14 5.78 -13.40 -2.20
CA LEU A 14 4.82 -13.79 -1.18
C LEU A 14 3.58 -12.93 -1.32
N GLY A 15 2.45 -13.59 -1.58
CA GLY A 15 1.19 -12.98 -1.96
C GLY A 15 0.99 -12.99 -3.49
N GLY A 16 -0.16 -13.51 -3.91
CA GLY A 16 -0.57 -13.62 -5.30
C GLY A 16 -1.79 -12.74 -5.62
N GLY A 17 -2.01 -11.68 -4.86
CA GLY A 17 -3.10 -10.74 -5.07
C GLY A 17 -2.88 -9.80 -6.26
N GLN A 18 -3.58 -8.68 -6.26
CA GLN A 18 -3.53 -7.73 -7.38
C GLN A 18 -2.18 -7.03 -7.52
N LEU A 19 -1.48 -6.75 -6.42
CA LEU A 19 -0.18 -6.07 -6.48
C LEU A 19 0.87 -7.01 -7.08
N GLY A 20 0.89 -8.28 -6.64
CA GLY A 20 1.71 -9.32 -7.22
C GLY A 20 1.43 -9.51 -8.72
N LYS A 21 0.15 -9.58 -9.12
CA LYS A 21 -0.24 -9.68 -10.53
C LYS A 21 0.30 -8.50 -11.35
N MET A 22 0.20 -7.27 -10.85
CA MET A 22 0.72 -6.09 -11.55
C MET A 22 2.25 -6.03 -11.55
N MET A 23 2.94 -6.53 -10.52
CA MET A 23 4.39 -6.77 -10.60
C MET A 23 4.73 -7.77 -11.71
N GLY A 24 3.90 -8.79 -11.90
CA GLY A 24 4.05 -9.77 -12.97
C GLY A 24 4.04 -9.17 -14.38
N TYR A 25 3.32 -8.08 -14.61
CA TYR A 25 3.36 -7.39 -15.92
C TYR A 25 4.75 -6.84 -16.21
N GLU A 26 5.43 -6.33 -15.21
CA GLU A 26 6.76 -5.76 -15.35
C GLU A 26 7.85 -6.85 -15.39
N THR A 27 7.70 -7.96 -14.64
CA THR A 27 8.63 -9.10 -14.75
C THR A 27 8.62 -9.73 -16.13
N ARG A 28 7.44 -9.79 -16.79
CA ARG A 28 7.33 -10.25 -18.18
C ARG A 28 8.10 -9.36 -19.18
N LYS A 29 8.09 -8.04 -18.96
CA LYS A 29 8.88 -7.10 -19.78
C LYS A 29 10.38 -7.41 -19.75
N PHE A 30 10.87 -7.90 -18.65
CA PHE A 30 12.29 -8.25 -18.43
C PHE A 30 12.61 -9.74 -18.58
N ASP A 31 11.63 -10.56 -18.94
CA ASP A 31 11.74 -12.03 -18.99
C ASP A 31 12.23 -12.67 -17.68
N ILE A 32 11.89 -12.04 -16.54
CA ILE A 32 12.21 -12.55 -15.21
C ILE A 32 11.16 -13.60 -14.81
N LYS A 33 11.62 -14.81 -14.50
CA LYS A 33 10.74 -15.87 -13.98
C LYS A 33 10.26 -15.54 -12.58
N THR A 34 8.98 -15.84 -12.33
CA THR A 34 8.33 -15.61 -11.04
C THR A 34 7.84 -16.90 -10.42
N HIS A 35 8.07 -17.05 -9.12
CA HIS A 35 7.49 -18.08 -8.28
C HIS A 35 6.65 -17.41 -7.21
N VAL A 36 5.38 -17.78 -7.08
CA VAL A 36 4.41 -17.12 -6.21
C VAL A 36 3.87 -18.08 -5.18
N LEU A 37 3.81 -17.64 -3.92
CA LEU A 37 3.14 -18.33 -2.82
C LEU A 37 1.90 -17.54 -2.39
N ASP A 38 0.73 -18.18 -2.35
CA ASP A 38 -0.51 -17.54 -1.88
C ASP A 38 -1.45 -18.59 -1.27
N PRO A 39 -2.20 -18.27 -0.20
CA PRO A 39 -3.14 -19.23 0.41
C PRO A 39 -4.33 -19.57 -0.50
N SER A 40 -4.67 -18.71 -1.47
CA SER A 40 -5.79 -18.94 -2.38
C SER A 40 -5.34 -19.62 -3.67
N ALA A 41 -5.90 -20.79 -3.95
CA ALA A 41 -5.73 -21.44 -5.26
C ALA A 41 -6.24 -20.59 -6.43
N GLU A 42 -7.05 -19.56 -6.16
CA GLU A 42 -7.62 -18.63 -7.13
C GLU A 42 -7.00 -17.23 -7.07
N ALA A 43 -5.77 -17.14 -6.54
CA ALA A 43 -5.04 -15.88 -6.47
C ALA A 43 -4.94 -15.21 -7.85
N PRO A 44 -5.18 -13.89 -7.95
CA PRO A 44 -5.14 -13.15 -9.22
C PRO A 44 -3.86 -13.33 -10.04
N PHE A 45 -2.72 -13.49 -9.39
CA PHE A 45 -1.43 -13.64 -10.05
C PHE A 45 -1.19 -15.04 -10.63
N ARG A 46 -1.90 -16.06 -10.16
CA ARG A 46 -1.71 -17.44 -10.61
C ARG A 46 -1.71 -17.62 -12.13
N ILE A 47 -2.53 -16.85 -12.84
CA ILE A 47 -2.68 -16.96 -14.30
C ILE A 47 -1.49 -16.42 -15.09
N SER A 48 -0.53 -15.72 -14.46
CA SER A 48 0.55 -15.01 -15.13
C SER A 48 1.93 -15.21 -14.52
N CYS A 49 2.06 -16.02 -13.45
CA CYS A 49 3.35 -16.43 -12.91
C CYS A 49 3.86 -17.72 -13.59
N ASP A 50 5.18 -17.98 -13.50
CA ASP A 50 5.75 -19.21 -14.04
C ASP A 50 5.50 -20.41 -13.13
N TYR A 51 5.62 -20.19 -11.83
CA TYR A 51 5.40 -21.20 -10.79
C TYR A 51 4.46 -20.67 -9.73
N PHE A 52 3.55 -21.51 -9.27
CA PHE A 52 2.58 -21.16 -8.22
C PHE A 52 2.54 -22.25 -7.16
N GLU A 53 2.67 -21.86 -5.91
CA GLU A 53 2.45 -22.73 -4.76
C GLU A 53 1.29 -22.20 -3.92
N GLN A 54 0.43 -23.11 -3.47
CA GLN A 54 -0.61 -22.77 -2.51
C GLN A 54 -0.11 -23.07 -1.11
N GLY A 55 -0.15 -22.07 -0.21
CA GLY A 55 0.26 -22.23 1.17
C GLY A 55 0.01 -21.01 2.03
N ASP A 56 0.01 -21.21 3.35
CA ASP A 56 -0.22 -20.13 4.31
C ASP A 56 1.01 -19.25 4.45
N LEU A 57 0.83 -17.95 4.23
CA LEU A 57 1.88 -16.93 4.35
C LEU A 57 2.31 -16.68 5.81
N MET A 58 1.51 -17.09 6.78
CA MET A 58 1.83 -16.95 8.21
C MET A 58 2.49 -18.22 8.79
N ASP A 59 2.52 -19.33 8.03
CA ASP A 59 3.20 -20.56 8.46
C ASP A 59 4.70 -20.49 8.20
N PHE A 60 5.50 -20.70 9.24
CA PHE A 60 6.96 -20.61 9.18
C PHE A 60 7.56 -21.57 8.15
N ASP A 61 7.20 -22.86 8.24
CA ASP A 61 7.79 -23.88 7.38
C ASP A 61 7.45 -23.69 5.91
N THR A 62 6.21 -23.27 5.63
CA THR A 62 5.74 -22.98 4.28
C THR A 62 6.55 -21.84 3.67
N VAL A 63 6.65 -20.70 4.35
CA VAL A 63 7.39 -19.52 3.86
C VAL A 63 8.89 -19.81 3.75
N TYR A 64 9.48 -20.47 4.75
CA TYR A 64 10.89 -20.83 4.74
C TYR A 64 11.25 -21.78 3.58
N ASN A 65 10.47 -22.86 3.40
CA ASN A 65 10.73 -23.83 2.33
C ASN A 65 10.49 -23.23 0.94
N PHE A 66 9.52 -22.32 0.80
CA PHE A 66 9.33 -21.56 -0.43
C PHE A 66 10.52 -20.65 -0.72
N GLY A 67 10.98 -19.86 0.25
CA GLY A 67 12.07 -18.91 0.09
C GLY A 67 13.41 -19.57 -0.32
N LYS A 68 13.62 -20.85 0.04
CA LYS A 68 14.80 -21.60 -0.39
C LYS A 68 14.85 -21.88 -1.89
N LYS A 69 13.71 -21.92 -2.57
CA LYS A 69 13.57 -22.26 -4.00
C LYS A 69 13.82 -21.09 -4.96
N VAL A 70 14.00 -19.87 -4.43
CA VAL A 70 14.10 -18.64 -5.21
C VAL A 70 15.40 -17.90 -4.94
N ASP A 71 15.83 -17.02 -5.84
CA ASP A 71 17.09 -16.27 -5.72
C ASP A 71 16.94 -14.98 -4.92
N VAL A 72 15.85 -14.27 -5.14
CA VAL A 72 15.46 -13.07 -4.39
C VAL A 72 14.01 -13.24 -3.97
N LEU A 73 13.67 -12.85 -2.75
CA LEU A 73 12.33 -12.92 -2.20
C LEU A 73 11.79 -11.52 -1.94
N THR A 74 10.56 -11.27 -2.37
CA THR A 74 9.78 -10.06 -2.06
C THR A 74 8.36 -10.43 -1.64
N PHE A 75 7.58 -9.44 -1.21
CA PHE A 75 6.18 -9.66 -0.82
C PHE A 75 5.29 -8.52 -1.33
N GLU A 76 4.01 -8.83 -1.55
CA GLU A 76 2.99 -7.85 -1.94
C GLU A 76 1.99 -7.53 -0.83
N ILE A 77 2.16 -8.16 0.35
CA ILE A 77 1.29 -8.07 1.51
C ILE A 77 2.12 -8.10 2.79
N GLU A 78 1.71 -7.39 3.82
CA GLU A 78 2.41 -7.35 5.10
C GLU A 78 2.17 -8.59 5.97
N GLY A 79 1.07 -9.33 5.73
CA GLY A 79 0.72 -10.54 6.47
C GLY A 79 1.56 -11.75 6.06
N VAL A 80 2.85 -11.74 6.44
CA VAL A 80 3.84 -12.79 6.15
C VAL A 80 4.59 -13.14 7.42
N ASN A 81 4.96 -14.41 7.59
CA ASN A 81 5.75 -14.87 8.73
C ASN A 81 7.15 -14.26 8.72
N VAL A 82 7.42 -13.33 9.65
CA VAL A 82 8.68 -12.58 9.72
C VAL A 82 9.82 -13.47 10.21
N GLU A 83 9.57 -14.41 11.11
CA GLU A 83 10.59 -15.33 11.63
C GLU A 83 11.17 -16.20 10.51
N ALA A 84 10.35 -16.62 9.55
CA ALA A 84 10.81 -17.34 8.37
C ALA A 84 11.69 -16.46 7.48
N LEU A 85 11.35 -15.18 7.31
CA LEU A 85 12.16 -14.22 6.56
C LEU A 85 13.52 -13.97 7.25
N GLU A 86 13.52 -13.77 8.58
CA GLU A 86 14.76 -13.60 9.37
C GLU A 86 15.67 -14.83 9.25
N LYS A 87 15.08 -16.03 9.27
CA LYS A 87 15.84 -17.28 9.09
C LYS A 87 16.45 -17.35 7.71
N LEU A 88 15.71 -17.02 6.66
CA LEU A 88 16.22 -16.97 5.28
C LEU A 88 17.35 -15.96 5.13
N GLU A 89 17.21 -14.74 5.67
CA GLU A 89 18.26 -13.72 5.66
C GLU A 89 19.53 -14.19 6.38
N SER A 90 19.38 -14.85 7.54
CA SER A 90 20.50 -15.39 8.31
C SER A 90 21.30 -16.48 7.55
N GLU A 91 20.65 -17.12 6.58
CA GLU A 91 21.26 -18.12 5.68
C GLU A 91 21.76 -17.51 4.35
N GLY A 92 21.75 -16.17 4.25
CA GLY A 92 22.25 -15.43 3.09
C GLY A 92 21.25 -15.27 1.94
N LYS A 93 19.97 -15.60 2.14
CA LYS A 93 18.92 -15.35 1.15
C LYS A 93 18.63 -13.85 1.09
N LYS A 94 18.49 -13.33 -0.12
CA LYS A 94 18.11 -11.94 -0.36
C LYS A 94 16.59 -11.78 -0.20
N VAL A 95 16.19 -11.04 0.82
CA VAL A 95 14.78 -10.71 1.11
C VAL A 95 14.63 -9.19 1.08
N TYR A 96 13.78 -8.68 0.21
CA TYR A 96 13.53 -7.25 0.06
C TYR A 96 12.04 -6.94 -0.08
N PRO A 97 11.51 -6.05 0.76
CA PRO A 97 12.16 -5.40 1.92
C PRO A 97 12.60 -6.39 2.99
N SER A 98 13.54 -5.99 3.86
CA SER A 98 14.10 -6.86 4.89
C SER A 98 13.06 -7.28 5.94
N ALA A 99 13.28 -8.44 6.56
CA ALA A 99 12.47 -8.91 7.68
C ALA A 99 12.42 -7.87 8.82
N LYS A 100 13.54 -7.19 9.13
CA LYS A 100 13.61 -6.09 10.10
C LYS A 100 12.64 -4.96 9.76
N THR A 101 12.59 -4.55 8.49
CA THR A 101 11.66 -3.51 8.03
C THR A 101 10.22 -3.95 8.22
N LEU A 102 9.88 -5.18 7.80
CA LEU A 102 8.53 -5.71 7.91
C LEU A 102 8.09 -5.85 9.39
N ARG A 103 8.96 -6.34 10.27
CA ARG A 103 8.70 -6.44 11.72
C ARG A 103 8.32 -5.11 12.34
N ASN A 104 9.03 -4.04 11.98
CA ASN A 104 8.75 -2.69 12.47
C ASN A 104 7.42 -2.12 11.94
N ILE A 105 6.91 -2.65 10.83
CA ILE A 105 5.70 -2.12 10.16
C ILE A 105 4.45 -2.93 10.51
N GLN A 106 4.57 -4.23 10.74
CA GLN A 106 3.44 -5.11 11.05
C GLN A 106 2.72 -4.73 12.35
N ASP A 107 3.40 -4.10 13.29
CA ASP A 107 2.83 -3.63 14.56
C ASP A 107 2.86 -2.09 14.60
N LYS A 108 1.66 -1.48 14.64
CA LYS A 108 1.53 -0.01 14.65
C LYS A 108 2.12 0.65 15.90
N GLY A 109 2.13 -0.05 17.04
CA GLY A 109 2.76 0.44 18.27
C GLY A 109 4.28 0.50 18.10
N VAL A 110 4.90 -0.56 17.57
CA VAL A 110 6.32 -0.61 17.23
C VAL A 110 6.66 0.44 16.19
N GLN A 111 5.85 0.56 15.13
CA GLN A 111 6.01 1.56 14.07
C GLN A 111 6.03 3.00 14.63
N LYS A 112 5.09 3.34 15.51
CA LYS A 112 5.04 4.68 16.13
C LYS A 112 6.21 4.95 17.07
N GLN A 113 6.64 3.95 17.85
CA GLN A 113 7.86 4.06 18.67
C GLN A 113 9.11 4.26 17.80
N PHE A 114 9.17 3.58 16.66
CA PHE A 114 10.23 3.76 15.66
C PHE A 114 10.25 5.20 15.14
N TYR A 115 9.10 5.77 14.77
CA TYR A 115 9.02 7.17 14.33
C TYR A 115 9.53 8.14 15.40
N LYS A 116 9.08 7.96 16.65
CA LYS A 116 9.54 8.77 17.77
C LYS A 116 11.06 8.70 17.97
N LYS A 117 11.63 7.49 17.90
CA LYS A 117 13.08 7.26 18.06
C LYS A 117 13.90 7.97 16.98
N HIS A 118 13.39 8.02 15.74
CA HIS A 118 14.10 8.62 14.61
C HIS A 118 13.70 10.08 14.32
N GLY A 119 12.91 10.71 15.20
CA GLY A 119 12.46 12.09 15.02
C GLY A 119 11.62 12.30 13.76
N ILE A 120 10.83 11.29 13.37
CA ILE A 120 9.87 11.36 12.26
C ILE A 120 8.59 12.00 12.80
N PRO A 121 8.09 13.09 12.18
CA PRO A 121 6.88 13.76 12.64
C PRO A 121 5.67 12.84 12.48
N THR A 122 4.98 12.56 13.59
CA THR A 122 3.76 11.75 13.61
C THR A 122 2.82 12.28 14.70
N ALA A 123 1.54 11.94 14.62
CA ALA A 123 0.58 12.32 15.65
C ALA A 123 1.06 11.87 17.04
N PRO A 124 0.92 12.71 18.10
CA PRO A 124 1.16 12.27 19.47
C PRO A 124 0.35 11.01 19.78
N PHE A 125 0.96 10.04 20.43
CA PHE A 125 0.36 8.73 20.65
C PHE A 125 0.74 8.13 22.01
N LEU A 126 -0.13 7.22 22.49
CA LEU A 126 0.13 6.31 23.60
C LEU A 126 -0.11 4.88 23.11
N VAL A 127 0.68 3.94 23.63
CA VAL A 127 0.56 2.50 23.32
C VAL A 127 0.03 1.79 24.56
N PHE A 128 -0.93 0.90 24.37
CA PHE A 128 -1.57 0.12 25.41
C PHE A 128 -1.51 -1.37 25.08
N LYS A 129 -1.35 -2.20 26.11
CA LYS A 129 -1.29 -3.66 25.96
C LYS A 129 -2.64 -4.25 25.55
N ASP A 130 -3.74 -3.56 25.90
CA ASP A 130 -5.11 -3.99 25.61
C ASP A 130 -6.08 -2.80 25.67
N LYS A 131 -7.30 -3.05 25.23
CA LYS A 131 -8.42 -2.09 25.25
C LYS A 131 -8.76 -1.62 26.66
N PHE A 132 -8.63 -2.49 27.68
CA PHE A 132 -8.97 -2.17 29.06
C PHE A 132 -8.02 -1.08 29.60
N GLU A 133 -6.72 -1.24 29.42
CA GLU A 133 -5.72 -0.22 29.81
C GLU A 133 -5.97 1.12 29.12
N ALA A 134 -6.34 1.11 27.84
CA ALA A 134 -6.71 2.32 27.10
C ALA A 134 -7.98 2.99 27.70
N THR A 135 -8.98 2.21 28.08
CA THR A 135 -10.20 2.73 28.73
C THR A 135 -9.89 3.33 30.10
N GLU A 136 -9.04 2.69 30.92
CA GLU A 136 -8.60 3.26 32.18
C GLU A 136 -7.85 4.59 31.98
N ALA A 137 -7.05 4.71 30.92
CA ALA A 137 -6.33 5.95 30.61
C ALA A 137 -7.29 7.11 30.24
N ILE A 138 -8.45 6.83 29.64
CA ILE A 138 -9.51 7.83 29.44
C ILE A 138 -10.06 8.31 30.80
N VAL A 139 -10.39 7.38 31.69
CA VAL A 139 -10.89 7.69 33.03
C VAL A 139 -9.89 8.51 33.84
N ARG A 140 -8.60 8.17 33.75
CA ARG A 140 -7.52 8.94 34.42
C ARG A 140 -7.21 10.28 33.75
N LYS A 141 -7.80 10.57 32.59
CA LYS A 141 -7.51 11.75 31.75
C LYS A 141 -6.10 11.79 31.19
N ASP A 142 -5.46 10.65 31.04
CA ASP A 142 -4.19 10.51 30.32
C ASP A 142 -4.41 10.69 28.81
N ILE A 143 -5.62 10.34 28.33
CA ILE A 143 -6.10 10.56 26.96
C ILE A 143 -7.28 11.53 27.01
N THR A 144 -7.28 12.49 26.09
CA THR A 144 -8.40 13.43 25.90
C THR A 144 -9.22 13.04 24.68
N LEU A 145 -10.53 13.04 24.82
CA LEU A 145 -11.48 12.86 23.72
C LEU A 145 -11.61 14.15 22.87
N PRO A 146 -11.78 14.08 21.56
CA PRO A 146 -11.71 12.86 20.75
C PRO A 146 -10.27 12.42 20.42
N PHE A 147 -10.09 11.12 20.18
CA PHE A 147 -8.81 10.56 19.72
C PHE A 147 -9.04 9.45 18.67
N VAL A 148 -7.99 9.01 17.99
CA VAL A 148 -8.04 7.88 17.04
C VAL A 148 -7.50 6.64 17.74
N TRP A 149 -8.34 5.62 17.84
CA TRP A 149 -7.93 4.28 18.26
C TRP A 149 -7.49 3.45 17.06
N LYS A 150 -6.37 2.74 17.16
CA LYS A 150 -5.92 1.78 16.15
C LYS A 150 -5.47 0.49 16.82
N SER A 151 -5.89 -0.67 16.28
CA SER A 151 -5.31 -1.97 16.65
C SER A 151 -3.83 -1.99 16.25
N CYS A 152 -2.95 -2.51 17.10
CA CYS A 152 -1.53 -2.63 16.77
C CYS A 152 -1.30 -3.58 15.60
N THR A 153 -2.08 -4.66 15.50
CA THR A 153 -1.94 -5.71 14.47
C THR A 153 -3.27 -5.99 13.77
N GLY A 154 -3.22 -6.58 12.58
CA GLY A 154 -4.40 -7.07 11.86
C GLY A 154 -5.29 -6.02 11.20
N GLY A 155 -4.96 -4.72 11.28
CA GLY A 155 -5.70 -3.64 10.61
C GLY A 155 -5.26 -3.46 9.15
N TYR A 156 -6.21 -3.30 8.24
CA TYR A 156 -5.99 -2.96 6.82
C TYR A 156 -7.22 -2.27 6.23
N ASP A 157 -7.04 -1.41 5.23
CA ASP A 157 -8.13 -0.72 4.52
C ASP A 157 -9.16 -0.08 5.48
N GLY A 158 -8.70 0.68 6.49
CA GLY A 158 -9.55 1.34 7.50
C GLY A 158 -10.11 0.42 8.59
N LYS A 159 -9.94 -0.90 8.50
CA LYS A 159 -10.31 -1.83 9.56
C LYS A 159 -9.33 -1.74 10.73
N GLY A 160 -9.86 -1.80 11.95
CA GLY A 160 -9.05 -1.63 13.16
C GLY A 160 -8.64 -0.18 13.42
N VAL A 161 -9.36 0.80 12.83
CA VAL A 161 -9.22 2.24 13.11
C VAL A 161 -10.59 2.79 13.47
N SER A 162 -10.69 3.55 14.56
CA SER A 162 -11.93 4.19 15.00
C SER A 162 -11.65 5.55 15.64
N VAL A 163 -12.50 6.53 15.35
CA VAL A 163 -12.47 7.82 16.06
C VAL A 163 -13.33 7.69 17.32
N ILE A 164 -12.73 7.86 18.47
CA ILE A 164 -13.37 7.75 19.79
C ILE A 164 -13.77 9.14 20.24
N ARG A 165 -15.07 9.38 20.37
CA ARG A 165 -15.68 10.64 20.80
C ARG A 165 -16.27 10.57 22.19
N ALA A 166 -16.66 9.36 22.61
CA ALA A 166 -17.19 9.03 23.92
C ALA A 166 -16.63 7.70 24.42
N GLU A 167 -16.71 7.43 25.71
CA GLU A 167 -16.19 6.17 26.29
C GLU A 167 -16.90 4.95 25.71
N GLU A 168 -18.17 5.08 25.37
CA GLU A 168 -19.01 4.02 24.80
C GLU A 168 -18.50 3.54 23.43
N ASP A 169 -17.79 4.41 22.69
CA ASP A 169 -17.18 4.06 21.40
C ASP A 169 -16.09 2.98 21.54
N MET A 170 -15.56 2.78 22.77
CA MET A 170 -14.60 1.72 23.06
C MET A 170 -15.21 0.33 23.12
N ILE A 171 -16.55 0.21 23.35
CA ILE A 171 -17.22 -1.08 23.58
C ILE A 171 -17.06 -2.06 22.40
N PRO A 172 -17.34 -1.67 21.14
CA PRO A 172 -17.30 -2.56 19.98
C PRO A 172 -15.88 -2.88 19.49
N LEU A 173 -14.83 -2.25 20.06
CA LEU A 173 -13.47 -2.40 19.56
C LEU A 173 -12.88 -3.76 19.87
N ALA A 174 -11.97 -4.20 19.02
CA ALA A 174 -11.25 -5.46 19.19
C ALA A 174 -10.40 -5.45 20.47
N GLU A 175 -10.28 -6.62 21.09
CA GLU A 175 -9.33 -6.84 22.18
C GLU A 175 -7.88 -6.87 21.65
N GLY A 176 -6.90 -6.68 22.54
CA GLY A 176 -5.48 -6.76 22.24
C GLY A 176 -4.79 -5.39 22.21
N ALA A 177 -3.50 -5.42 21.88
CA ALA A 177 -2.66 -4.24 21.89
C ALA A 177 -3.18 -3.17 20.92
N CYS A 178 -3.18 -1.92 21.37
CA CYS A 178 -3.71 -0.79 20.61
C CYS A 178 -2.91 0.49 20.86
N ILE A 179 -3.12 1.46 19.99
CA ILE A 179 -2.61 2.82 20.17
C ILE A 179 -3.77 3.81 20.21
N ALA A 180 -3.63 4.84 21.04
CA ALA A 180 -4.45 6.03 21.00
C ALA A 180 -3.61 7.17 20.42
N GLU A 181 -4.05 7.73 19.30
CA GLU A 181 -3.40 8.86 18.64
C GLU A 181 -4.25 10.12 18.80
N LYS A 182 -3.59 11.26 19.00
CA LYS A 182 -4.29 12.54 18.91
C LYS A 182 -4.98 12.66 17.56
N LEU A 183 -6.27 12.98 17.56
CA LEU A 183 -6.98 13.31 16.34
C LEU A 183 -6.40 14.61 15.75
N ILE A 184 -5.76 14.49 14.58
CA ILE A 184 -5.14 15.61 13.88
C ILE A 184 -6.17 16.21 12.92
N PRO A 185 -6.52 17.49 13.05
CA PRO A 185 -7.25 18.19 11.99
C PRO A 185 -6.31 18.34 10.79
N PHE A 186 -6.74 17.85 9.65
CA PHE A 186 -5.99 17.93 8.41
C PHE A 186 -6.88 18.41 7.27
N LYS A 187 -6.30 19.12 6.31
CA LYS A 187 -6.98 19.56 5.11
C LYS A 187 -6.84 18.62 3.93
N ASN A 188 -5.72 17.87 3.88
CA ASN A 188 -5.47 16.89 2.82
C ASN A 188 -4.80 15.63 3.38
N GLU A 189 -5.19 14.48 2.82
CA GLU A 189 -4.42 13.25 2.92
C GLU A 189 -3.54 13.11 1.68
N LEU A 190 -2.26 12.93 1.91
CA LEU A 190 -1.24 12.86 0.88
C LEU A 190 -0.52 11.51 0.94
N ALA A 191 0.11 11.12 -0.17
CA ALA A 191 1.06 10.03 -0.15
C ALA A 191 2.28 10.33 -1.02
N VAL A 192 3.43 9.80 -0.61
CA VAL A 192 4.66 9.79 -1.39
C VAL A 192 5.18 8.36 -1.47
N ILE A 193 5.45 7.90 -2.69
CA ILE A 193 6.15 6.64 -2.88
C ILE A 193 7.64 6.92 -3.03
N VAL A 194 8.42 6.25 -2.19
CA VAL A 194 9.89 6.29 -2.22
C VAL A 194 10.39 4.95 -2.74
N ALA A 195 11.30 4.99 -3.71
CA ALA A 195 12.06 3.85 -4.17
C ALA A 195 13.50 3.96 -3.63
N ARG A 196 14.03 2.91 -3.05
CA ARG A 196 15.43 2.81 -2.65
C ARG A 196 15.98 1.46 -3.06
N ASN A 197 17.12 1.45 -3.81
CA ASN A 197 17.77 0.22 -4.22
C ASN A 197 18.77 -0.29 -3.16
N VAL A 198 19.36 -1.45 -3.40
CA VAL A 198 20.34 -2.08 -2.50
C VAL A 198 21.60 -1.22 -2.37
N SER A 199 22.03 -0.58 -3.46
CA SER A 199 23.18 0.34 -3.48
C SER A 199 22.93 1.68 -2.77
N GLY A 200 21.67 1.96 -2.37
CA GLY A 200 21.30 3.15 -1.60
C GLY A 200 20.81 4.33 -2.43
N ASP A 201 20.69 4.21 -3.76
CA ASP A 201 20.05 5.25 -4.57
C ASP A 201 18.58 5.40 -4.17
N VAL A 202 18.13 6.65 -4.09
CA VAL A 202 16.75 7.00 -3.69
C VAL A 202 16.09 7.84 -4.76
N LYS A 203 14.83 7.53 -5.06
CA LYS A 203 13.93 8.37 -5.87
C LYS A 203 12.54 8.43 -5.27
N THR A 204 11.89 9.58 -5.39
CA THR A 204 10.49 9.77 -4.98
C THR A 204 9.62 9.97 -6.21
N TYR A 205 8.40 9.47 -6.15
CA TYR A 205 7.34 9.87 -7.06
C TYR A 205 6.78 11.25 -6.67
N PRO A 206 6.11 11.96 -7.59
CA PRO A 206 5.34 13.15 -7.23
C PRO A 206 4.38 12.87 -6.09
N VAL A 207 4.17 13.88 -5.24
CA VAL A 207 3.17 13.78 -4.17
C VAL A 207 1.78 13.62 -4.78
N VAL A 208 1.02 12.69 -4.25
CA VAL A 208 -0.38 12.48 -4.62
C VAL A 208 -1.31 12.91 -3.50
N GLU A 209 -2.49 13.35 -3.87
CA GLU A 209 -3.60 13.63 -2.97
C GLU A 209 -4.58 12.46 -3.01
N MET A 210 -5.05 12.04 -1.83
CA MET A 210 -6.02 10.97 -1.68
C MET A 210 -7.35 11.53 -1.20
N GLU A 211 -8.41 11.32 -1.99
CA GLU A 211 -9.78 11.61 -1.58
C GLU A 211 -10.45 10.32 -1.12
N PHE A 212 -11.07 10.35 0.05
CA PHE A 212 -11.69 9.19 0.67
C PHE A 212 -13.21 9.19 0.50
N HIS A 213 -13.79 8.00 0.40
CA HIS A 213 -15.22 7.82 0.46
C HIS A 213 -15.71 8.20 1.87
N PRO A 214 -16.70 9.10 2.00
CA PRO A 214 -17.08 9.69 3.30
C PRO A 214 -17.57 8.64 4.32
N GLU A 215 -18.17 7.54 3.89
CA GLU A 215 -18.72 6.53 4.77
C GLU A 215 -17.83 5.29 4.92
N ALA A 216 -17.16 4.88 3.83
CA ALA A 216 -16.40 3.63 3.80
C ALA A 216 -14.96 3.76 4.33
N ASN A 217 -14.48 4.98 4.59
CA ASN A 217 -13.11 5.27 5.01
C ASN A 217 -12.04 4.57 4.13
N GLN A 218 -12.29 4.56 2.82
CA GLN A 218 -11.40 3.98 1.81
C GLN A 218 -11.10 5.03 0.73
N VAL A 219 -9.86 4.99 0.22
CA VAL A 219 -9.45 5.85 -0.89
C VAL A 219 -10.37 5.63 -2.09
N GLU A 220 -11.00 6.70 -2.55
CA GLU A 220 -11.84 6.72 -3.73
C GLU A 220 -11.07 7.22 -4.96
N TYR A 221 -10.34 8.33 -4.79
CA TYR A 221 -9.49 8.92 -5.83
C TYR A 221 -8.07 9.10 -5.34
N VAL A 222 -7.12 8.91 -6.25
CA VAL A 222 -5.72 9.36 -6.09
C VAL A 222 -5.42 10.32 -7.22
N ILE A 223 -5.00 11.53 -6.89
CA ILE A 223 -4.77 12.64 -7.83
C ILE A 223 -3.29 12.95 -7.90
N CYS A 224 -2.69 12.88 -9.06
CA CYS A 224 -1.30 13.21 -9.32
C CYS A 224 -1.15 14.27 -10.44
N PRO A 225 -0.43 15.37 -10.20
CA PRO A 225 0.14 15.79 -8.92
C PRO A 225 -0.95 16.23 -7.92
N ALA A 226 -0.61 16.21 -6.64
CA ALA A 226 -1.45 16.74 -5.57
C ALA A 226 -1.71 18.25 -5.75
N ARG A 227 -2.89 18.72 -5.35
CA ARG A 227 -3.31 20.14 -5.44
C ARG A 227 -2.79 20.96 -4.26
N ILE A 228 -1.48 20.98 -4.07
CA ILE A 228 -0.74 21.61 -2.97
C ILE A 228 0.35 22.54 -3.51
N SER A 229 0.91 23.39 -2.65
CA SER A 229 2.06 24.22 -3.01
C SER A 229 3.34 23.38 -3.18
N GLU A 230 4.31 23.87 -3.98
CA GLU A 230 5.60 23.17 -4.14
C GLU A 230 6.40 23.12 -2.83
N GLU A 231 6.21 24.08 -1.94
CA GLU A 231 6.82 24.05 -0.60
C GLU A 231 6.33 22.85 0.20
N VAL A 232 5.02 22.63 0.25
CA VAL A 232 4.39 21.49 0.92
C VAL A 232 4.80 20.17 0.26
N ALA A 233 4.83 20.12 -1.08
CA ALA A 233 5.26 18.94 -1.82
C ALA A 233 6.72 18.59 -1.52
N THR A 234 7.59 19.58 -1.39
CA THR A 234 9.01 19.38 -1.05
C THR A 234 9.15 18.83 0.37
N LYS A 235 8.48 19.43 1.37
CA LYS A 235 8.47 18.93 2.74
C LYS A 235 7.96 17.47 2.82
N ALA A 236 6.90 17.16 2.08
CA ALA A 236 6.35 15.80 2.04
C ALA A 236 7.37 14.79 1.49
N ARG A 237 8.06 15.12 0.39
CA ARG A 237 9.10 14.26 -0.19
C ARG A 237 10.30 14.09 0.75
N GLU A 238 10.78 15.17 1.38
CA GLU A 238 11.89 15.11 2.34
C GLU A 238 11.57 14.22 3.54
N ILE A 239 10.37 14.35 4.11
CA ILE A 239 9.92 13.48 5.21
C ILE A 239 9.84 12.02 4.74
N ALA A 240 9.28 11.75 3.56
CA ALA A 240 9.18 10.40 3.03
C ALA A 240 10.56 9.76 2.79
N VAL A 241 11.53 10.51 2.28
CA VAL A 241 12.93 10.06 2.14
C VAL A 241 13.53 9.76 3.50
N LYS A 242 13.39 10.65 4.49
CA LYS A 242 13.86 10.44 5.86
C LYS A 242 13.28 9.15 6.47
N VAL A 243 12.00 8.88 6.23
CA VAL A 243 11.35 7.64 6.68
C VAL A 243 11.99 6.41 6.02
N SER A 244 12.18 6.43 4.70
CA SER A 244 12.80 5.33 3.95
C SER A 244 14.25 5.06 4.40
N GLU A 245 15.02 6.11 4.64
CA GLU A 245 16.39 6.02 5.15
C GLU A 245 16.44 5.44 6.56
N ALA A 246 15.56 5.90 7.46
CA ALA A 246 15.48 5.41 8.84
C ALA A 246 15.17 3.90 8.90
N PHE A 247 14.30 3.39 8.01
CA PHE A 247 14.01 1.96 7.87
C PHE A 247 15.11 1.19 7.16
N GLU A 248 16.10 1.85 6.54
CA GLU A 248 17.07 1.21 5.63
C GLU A 248 16.35 0.39 4.55
N HIS A 249 15.17 0.89 4.13
CA HIS A 249 14.25 0.17 3.28
C HIS A 249 14.85 -0.08 1.88
N VAL A 250 14.62 -1.27 1.34
CA VAL A 250 14.95 -1.62 -0.06
C VAL A 250 13.68 -2.05 -0.78
N GLY A 251 13.42 -1.47 -1.94
CA GLY A 251 12.18 -1.63 -2.68
C GLY A 251 11.36 -0.35 -2.70
N LEU A 252 10.03 -0.46 -2.69
CA LEU A 252 9.13 0.67 -2.56
C LEU A 252 8.59 0.81 -1.13
N LEU A 253 8.55 2.02 -0.66
CA LEU A 253 7.87 2.42 0.56
C LEU A 253 6.83 3.49 0.20
N ALA A 254 5.56 3.20 0.40
CA ALA A 254 4.52 4.22 0.37
C ALA A 254 4.43 4.86 1.76
N VAL A 255 4.49 6.18 1.81
CA VAL A 255 4.38 6.98 3.04
C VAL A 255 3.10 7.79 2.96
N GLU A 256 2.14 7.48 3.82
CA GLU A 256 0.89 8.22 3.96
C GLU A 256 1.06 9.37 4.95
N LEU A 257 0.57 10.54 4.57
CA LEU A 257 0.83 11.80 5.24
C LEU A 257 -0.46 12.60 5.43
N PHE A 258 -0.55 13.32 6.53
CA PHE A 258 -1.53 14.38 6.71
C PHE A 258 -0.89 15.74 6.50
N GLN A 259 -1.55 16.61 5.72
CA GLN A 259 -1.25 18.03 5.67
C GLN A 259 -2.21 18.75 6.61
N THR A 260 -1.69 19.37 7.66
CA THR A 260 -2.50 20.16 8.61
C THR A 260 -2.95 21.48 8.02
N GLU A 261 -3.82 22.19 8.73
CA GLU A 261 -4.26 23.53 8.33
C GLU A 261 -3.09 24.55 8.26
N GLU A 262 -2.04 24.33 9.05
CA GLU A 262 -0.82 25.15 9.11
C GLU A 262 0.26 24.70 8.12
N ASP A 263 -0.05 23.79 7.17
CA ASP A 263 0.89 23.23 6.19
C ASP A 263 2.04 22.40 6.82
N GLU A 264 1.82 21.87 8.03
CA GLU A 264 2.69 20.86 8.59
C GLU A 264 2.41 19.49 7.96
N ILE A 265 3.46 18.68 7.79
CA ILE A 265 3.37 17.34 7.26
C ILE A 265 3.62 16.32 8.37
N ILE A 266 2.66 15.44 8.58
CA ILE A 266 2.65 14.43 9.65
C ILE A 266 2.52 13.04 9.03
N VAL A 267 3.42 12.12 9.39
CA VAL A 267 3.35 10.73 8.93
C VAL A 267 2.22 10.00 9.65
N ASN A 268 1.31 9.46 8.86
CA ASN A 268 0.24 8.57 9.32
C ASN A 268 0.74 7.13 9.45
N GLU A 269 1.00 6.48 8.32
CA GLU A 269 1.52 5.11 8.27
C GLU A 269 2.36 4.87 7.00
N VAL A 270 2.97 3.69 6.91
CA VAL A 270 3.75 3.28 5.75
C VAL A 270 3.36 1.87 5.30
N ALA A 271 3.55 1.61 4.00
CA ALA A 271 3.44 0.28 3.41
C ALA A 271 4.74 -0.05 2.65
N PRO A 272 5.44 -1.16 3.02
CA PRO A 272 6.76 -1.50 2.45
C PRO A 272 6.64 -2.30 1.16
N ARG A 273 5.83 -1.84 0.21
CA ARG A 273 5.50 -2.52 -1.05
C ARG A 273 4.82 -1.57 -2.04
N PRO A 274 4.61 -1.97 -3.30
CA PRO A 274 3.72 -1.24 -4.19
C PRO A 274 2.36 -0.95 -3.52
N HIS A 275 1.83 0.23 -3.75
CA HIS A 275 0.68 0.72 -3.00
C HIS A 275 -0.41 1.30 -3.92
N ASN A 276 -1.65 1.33 -3.43
CA ASN A 276 -2.80 1.87 -4.15
C ASN A 276 -2.58 3.33 -4.61
N SER A 277 -1.94 4.15 -3.77
CA SER A 277 -1.61 5.53 -4.11
C SER A 277 -0.64 5.69 -5.29
N GLY A 278 0.05 4.62 -5.69
CA GLY A 278 0.98 4.61 -6.82
C GLY A 278 0.40 4.03 -8.11
N HIS A 279 -0.85 3.57 -8.14
CA HIS A 279 -1.41 2.91 -9.33
C HIS A 279 -1.51 3.84 -10.54
N TYR A 280 -1.75 5.13 -10.33
CA TYR A 280 -1.76 6.14 -11.40
C TYR A 280 -0.47 6.10 -12.25
N SER A 281 0.65 5.69 -11.64
CA SER A 281 1.97 5.69 -12.29
C SER A 281 2.06 4.74 -13.48
N ILE A 282 1.17 3.75 -13.59
CA ILE A 282 1.18 2.79 -14.70
C ILE A 282 1.05 3.54 -16.03
N GLU A 283 0.12 4.44 -16.15
CA GLU A 283 -0.11 5.23 -17.37
C GLU A 283 0.58 6.59 -17.33
N ALA A 284 0.68 7.21 -16.13
CA ALA A 284 1.07 8.61 -16.03
C ALA A 284 2.57 8.83 -15.86
N SER A 285 3.37 7.86 -15.38
CA SER A 285 4.81 8.04 -15.12
C SER A 285 5.70 7.40 -16.18
N TYR A 286 6.98 7.82 -16.26
CA TYR A 286 7.96 7.18 -17.14
C TYR A 286 8.31 5.78 -16.70
N CYS A 287 8.57 5.57 -15.40
CA CYS A 287 8.73 4.27 -14.77
C CYS A 287 7.60 4.12 -13.75
N ASN A 288 6.78 3.10 -13.87
CA ASN A 288 5.71 2.88 -12.91
C ASN A 288 6.22 2.24 -11.63
N GLN A 289 5.40 2.27 -10.58
CA GLN A 289 5.79 1.77 -9.27
C GLN A 289 6.19 0.29 -9.28
N PHE A 290 5.58 -0.55 -10.10
CA PHE A 290 5.85 -2.00 -10.12
C PHE A 290 7.21 -2.29 -10.76
N GLU A 291 7.51 -1.66 -11.89
CA GLU A 291 8.85 -1.70 -12.50
C GLU A 291 9.91 -1.17 -11.56
N GLN A 292 9.62 -0.05 -10.89
CA GLN A 292 10.55 0.58 -9.96
C GLN A 292 10.83 -0.32 -8.76
N HIS A 293 9.83 -1.04 -8.24
CA HIS A 293 10.03 -2.00 -7.16
C HIS A 293 10.99 -3.12 -7.58
N ILE A 294 10.78 -3.70 -8.78
CA ILE A 294 11.64 -4.74 -9.33
C ILE A 294 13.07 -4.21 -9.51
N ARG A 295 13.24 -3.01 -10.07
CA ARG A 295 14.56 -2.39 -10.21
C ARG A 295 15.24 -2.22 -8.86
N ALA A 296 14.53 -1.74 -7.85
CA ALA A 296 15.07 -1.48 -6.53
C ALA A 296 15.54 -2.76 -5.82
N ILE A 297 14.71 -3.82 -5.81
CA ILE A 297 15.05 -5.09 -5.13
C ILE A 297 16.12 -5.90 -5.86
N LEU A 298 16.33 -5.64 -7.15
CA LEU A 298 17.37 -6.29 -7.97
C LEU A 298 18.63 -5.43 -8.14
N ASP A 299 18.71 -4.30 -7.42
CA ASP A 299 19.83 -3.36 -7.49
C ASP A 299 20.10 -2.85 -8.91
N LEU A 300 19.06 -2.71 -9.72
CA LEU A 300 19.12 -2.10 -11.02
C LEU A 300 19.05 -0.57 -10.89
N PRO A 301 19.53 0.19 -11.88
CA PRO A 301 19.37 1.65 -11.89
C PRO A 301 17.90 2.05 -11.76
N LEU A 302 17.57 2.92 -10.80
CA LEU A 302 16.21 3.40 -10.62
C LEU A 302 15.76 4.20 -11.84
N GLY A 303 14.54 3.90 -12.32
CA GLY A 303 13.91 4.59 -13.44
C GLY A 303 13.53 6.04 -13.10
N ASN A 304 13.15 6.81 -14.11
CA ASN A 304 12.60 8.17 -13.93
C ASN A 304 11.18 8.07 -13.36
N THR A 305 10.96 8.68 -12.19
CA THR A 305 9.68 8.68 -11.45
C THR A 305 8.76 9.85 -11.84
N ASP A 306 9.20 10.78 -12.67
CA ASP A 306 8.41 11.93 -13.11
C ASP A 306 7.14 11.48 -13.85
N SER A 307 6.10 12.27 -13.74
CA SER A 307 4.88 12.09 -14.51
C SER A 307 5.03 12.66 -15.92
N LYS A 308 4.64 11.89 -16.93
CA LYS A 308 4.50 12.33 -18.33
C LYS A 308 3.30 13.24 -18.50
N VAL A 309 2.28 13.03 -17.67
CA VAL A 309 0.97 13.67 -17.75
C VAL A 309 0.29 13.60 -16.39
N GLY A 310 -0.66 14.49 -16.11
CA GLY A 310 -1.51 14.37 -14.94
C GLY A 310 -2.34 13.10 -14.97
N GLY A 311 -2.44 12.42 -13.82
CA GLY A 311 -3.16 11.15 -13.69
C GLY A 311 -4.09 11.15 -12.49
N ILE A 312 -5.27 10.55 -12.66
CA ILE A 312 -6.20 10.26 -11.56
C ILE A 312 -6.53 8.77 -11.57
N MET A 313 -6.36 8.14 -10.43
CA MET A 313 -6.80 6.77 -10.23
C MET A 313 -8.13 6.75 -9.46
N VAL A 314 -9.07 5.94 -9.94
CA VAL A 314 -10.37 5.68 -9.30
C VAL A 314 -10.43 4.23 -8.87
N ASN A 315 -10.69 3.94 -7.60
CA ASN A 315 -10.88 2.57 -7.15
C ASN A 315 -12.24 2.02 -7.63
N LEU A 316 -12.23 0.80 -8.15
CA LEU A 316 -13.44 0.03 -8.43
C LEU A 316 -13.69 -0.92 -7.25
N VAL A 317 -14.74 -0.64 -6.51
CA VAL A 317 -15.11 -1.43 -5.32
C VAL A 317 -16.47 -2.10 -5.50
N GLY A 318 -16.65 -3.24 -4.85
CA GLY A 318 -17.94 -3.93 -4.85
C GLY A 318 -19.04 -3.04 -4.28
N ALA A 319 -20.16 -2.95 -4.99
CA ALA A 319 -21.31 -2.14 -4.61
C ALA A 319 -22.00 -2.70 -3.36
N GLU A 320 -22.65 -1.82 -2.60
CA GLU A 320 -23.46 -2.21 -1.45
C GLU A 320 -24.61 -3.13 -1.89
N GLY A 321 -24.93 -4.08 -1.03
CA GLY A 321 -25.97 -5.07 -1.31
C GLY A 321 -25.56 -6.21 -2.26
N HIS A 322 -24.32 -6.19 -2.81
CA HIS A 322 -23.84 -7.18 -3.75
C HIS A 322 -22.73 -8.08 -3.15
N THR A 323 -23.00 -9.38 -3.06
CA THR A 323 -22.03 -10.41 -2.64
C THR A 323 -22.18 -11.65 -3.52
N GLY A 324 -21.08 -12.14 -4.08
CA GLY A 324 -21.08 -13.31 -4.96
C GLY A 324 -20.19 -13.14 -6.19
N ASN A 325 -20.47 -13.85 -7.28
CA ASN A 325 -19.68 -13.79 -8.50
C ASN A 325 -19.70 -12.38 -9.08
N VAL A 326 -18.50 -11.85 -9.34
CA VAL A 326 -18.33 -10.47 -9.79
C VAL A 326 -18.92 -10.23 -11.18
N HIS A 327 -19.56 -9.09 -11.33
CA HIS A 327 -20.03 -8.57 -12.62
C HIS A 327 -19.68 -7.07 -12.70
N TYR A 328 -19.12 -6.65 -13.84
CA TYR A 328 -18.78 -5.25 -14.12
C TYR A 328 -19.80 -4.68 -15.10
N GLU A 329 -20.69 -3.83 -14.62
CA GLU A 329 -21.69 -3.16 -15.44
C GLU A 329 -21.08 -1.93 -16.13
N ASN A 330 -21.42 -1.73 -17.40
CA ASN A 330 -21.03 -0.56 -18.20
C ASN A 330 -19.52 -0.39 -18.42
N ILE A 331 -18.72 -1.45 -18.33
CA ILE A 331 -17.28 -1.36 -18.58
C ILE A 331 -16.98 -0.88 -20.01
N GLU A 332 -17.81 -1.23 -20.97
CA GLU A 332 -17.67 -0.81 -22.37
C GLU A 332 -17.85 0.71 -22.53
N GLU A 333 -18.63 1.35 -21.68
CA GLU A 333 -18.84 2.79 -21.75
C GLU A 333 -17.58 3.58 -21.32
N ILE A 334 -16.88 3.09 -20.32
CA ILE A 334 -15.63 3.76 -19.89
C ILE A 334 -14.48 3.49 -20.87
N LEU A 335 -14.48 2.35 -21.58
CA LEU A 335 -13.51 2.03 -22.62
C LEU A 335 -13.61 2.93 -23.86
N LYS A 336 -14.72 3.64 -24.05
CA LYS A 336 -14.92 4.64 -25.12
C LYS A 336 -14.33 6.01 -24.77
N MET A 337 -13.95 6.22 -23.52
CA MET A 337 -13.45 7.52 -23.05
C MET A 337 -11.94 7.64 -23.29
N ASP A 338 -11.52 8.73 -23.89
CA ASP A 338 -10.09 9.00 -24.12
C ASP A 338 -9.31 9.14 -22.82
N GLY A 339 -8.12 8.51 -22.77
CA GLY A 339 -7.23 8.56 -21.61
C GLY A 339 -7.67 7.72 -20.42
N VAL A 340 -8.66 6.85 -20.58
CA VAL A 340 -9.22 5.97 -19.56
C VAL A 340 -8.70 4.55 -19.73
N THR A 341 -8.06 4.01 -18.69
CA THR A 341 -7.51 2.64 -18.68
C THR A 341 -8.00 1.86 -17.45
N PRO A 342 -8.90 0.89 -17.59
CA PRO A 342 -9.33 0.04 -16.49
C PRO A 342 -8.33 -1.11 -16.22
N HIS A 343 -8.09 -1.38 -14.95
CA HIS A 343 -7.32 -2.52 -14.44
C HIS A 343 -8.20 -3.43 -13.59
N ILE A 344 -8.58 -4.58 -14.13
CA ILE A 344 -9.40 -5.57 -13.43
C ILE A 344 -8.50 -6.53 -12.68
N TYR A 345 -8.72 -6.67 -11.37
CA TYR A 345 -7.83 -7.46 -10.52
C TYR A 345 -7.97 -8.97 -10.74
N GLY A 346 -9.13 -9.45 -11.19
CA GLY A 346 -9.35 -10.88 -11.46
C GLY A 346 -9.85 -11.67 -10.24
N LYS A 347 -10.33 -11.00 -9.20
CA LYS A 347 -11.01 -11.64 -8.07
C LYS A 347 -12.37 -12.17 -8.53
N LYS A 348 -12.67 -13.44 -8.29
CA LYS A 348 -13.90 -14.08 -8.77
C LYS A 348 -15.17 -13.61 -8.05
N GLN A 349 -15.03 -13.26 -6.77
CA GLN A 349 -16.17 -12.84 -5.94
C GLN A 349 -16.00 -11.40 -5.45
N THR A 350 -17.10 -10.66 -5.49
CA THR A 350 -17.22 -9.33 -4.89
C THR A 350 -17.96 -9.38 -3.56
N ARG A 351 -17.83 -8.32 -2.80
CA ARG A 351 -18.61 -7.96 -1.62
C ARG A 351 -18.52 -6.45 -1.42
N PRO A 352 -19.41 -5.82 -0.63
CA PRO A 352 -19.37 -4.38 -0.39
C PRO A 352 -17.96 -3.87 -0.06
N PHE A 353 -17.54 -2.81 -0.73
CA PHE A 353 -16.26 -2.12 -0.58
C PHE A 353 -14.99 -2.95 -0.85
N ARG A 354 -15.11 -4.18 -1.36
CA ARG A 354 -13.93 -4.96 -1.78
C ARG A 354 -13.32 -4.33 -3.03
N LYS A 355 -12.03 -3.98 -2.99
CA LYS A 355 -11.29 -3.49 -4.16
C LYS A 355 -11.21 -4.59 -5.23
N MET A 356 -11.86 -4.36 -6.36
CA MET A 356 -12.02 -5.31 -7.47
C MET A 356 -11.27 -4.89 -8.73
N GLY A 357 -10.83 -3.63 -8.78
CA GLY A 357 -10.07 -3.03 -9.86
C GLY A 357 -9.76 -1.57 -9.55
N HIS A 358 -9.16 -0.91 -10.50
CA HIS A 358 -9.06 0.55 -10.55
C HIS A 358 -9.12 1.02 -12.00
N VAL A 359 -9.34 2.30 -12.18
CA VAL A 359 -9.29 2.95 -13.49
C VAL A 359 -8.33 4.12 -13.38
N THR A 360 -7.35 4.18 -14.28
CA THR A 360 -6.48 5.36 -14.41
C THR A 360 -7.02 6.26 -15.53
N ILE A 361 -7.10 7.54 -15.24
CA ILE A 361 -7.46 8.59 -16.19
C ILE A 361 -6.26 9.51 -16.36
N VAL A 362 -5.77 9.69 -17.59
CA VAL A 362 -4.67 10.59 -17.89
C VAL A 362 -5.14 11.76 -18.75
N ASN A 363 -4.73 12.97 -18.37
CA ASN A 363 -4.99 14.19 -19.17
C ASN A 363 -3.92 15.27 -18.84
N LYS A 364 -3.57 16.10 -19.83
CA LYS A 364 -2.68 17.24 -19.63
C LYS A 364 -3.29 18.27 -18.66
N ASP A 365 -4.60 18.38 -18.63
CA ASP A 365 -5.38 19.21 -17.72
C ASP A 365 -5.97 18.33 -16.62
N ILE A 366 -5.48 18.47 -15.39
CA ILE A 366 -5.90 17.67 -14.25
C ILE A 366 -7.38 17.87 -13.88
N ASN A 367 -7.94 19.06 -14.15
CA ASN A 367 -9.35 19.32 -13.90
C ASN A 367 -10.24 18.56 -14.90
N LYS A 368 -9.78 18.43 -16.17
CA LYS A 368 -10.47 17.57 -17.13
C LYS A 368 -10.36 16.10 -16.75
N ALA A 369 -9.17 15.66 -16.30
CA ALA A 369 -9.02 14.30 -15.76
C ALA A 369 -10.01 14.05 -14.59
N ARG A 370 -10.17 15.02 -13.68
CA ARG A 370 -11.10 14.90 -12.54
C ARG A 370 -12.56 14.78 -12.98
N ALA A 371 -12.96 15.59 -13.96
CA ALA A 371 -14.32 15.51 -14.51
C ALA A 371 -14.60 14.16 -15.21
N VAL A 372 -13.60 13.59 -15.89
CA VAL A 372 -13.70 12.24 -16.49
C VAL A 372 -13.73 11.18 -15.41
N ALA A 373 -12.91 11.29 -14.37
CA ALA A 373 -12.87 10.35 -13.25
C ALA A 373 -14.24 10.25 -12.54
N GLU A 374 -14.92 11.37 -12.37
CA GLU A 374 -16.27 11.41 -11.81
C GLU A 374 -17.31 10.72 -12.74
N LYS A 375 -17.21 10.92 -14.05
CA LYS A 375 -18.03 10.20 -15.02
C LYS A 375 -17.77 8.70 -14.96
N VAL A 376 -16.50 8.27 -14.90
CA VAL A 376 -16.12 6.87 -14.77
C VAL A 376 -16.74 6.25 -13.52
N LYS A 377 -16.58 6.91 -12.35
CA LYS A 377 -17.16 6.45 -11.08
C LYS A 377 -18.68 6.26 -11.18
N ASN A 378 -19.37 7.20 -11.81
CA ASN A 378 -20.84 7.18 -11.93
C ASN A 378 -21.33 6.19 -13.01
N SER A 379 -20.48 5.79 -13.96
CA SER A 379 -20.85 4.90 -15.07
C SER A 379 -20.67 3.43 -14.73
N ILE A 380 -19.48 3.05 -14.22
CA ILE A 380 -19.14 1.65 -13.92
C ILE A 380 -19.64 1.24 -12.54
N LYS A 381 -20.23 0.03 -12.46
CA LYS A 381 -20.60 -0.58 -11.17
C LYS A 381 -20.04 -1.99 -11.07
N VAL A 382 -19.59 -2.35 -9.87
CA VAL A 382 -19.14 -3.71 -9.58
C VAL A 382 -20.21 -4.39 -8.74
N THR A 383 -20.98 -5.23 -9.37
CA THR A 383 -22.12 -5.94 -8.81
C THR A 383 -21.88 -7.45 -8.71
N SER A 384 -22.84 -8.20 -8.22
CA SER A 384 -22.84 -9.68 -8.24
C SER A 384 -23.99 -10.20 -9.08
N LYS A 385 -23.73 -11.31 -9.80
CA LYS A 385 -24.77 -12.15 -10.44
C LYS A 385 -24.99 -13.42 -9.66
#